data_22a589e2aa14c3696f9a185a112f0c6e
#
_entry.id   22a589e2aa14c3696f9a185a112f0c6e
#
_cell.length_a   1.000
_cell.length_b   1.000
_cell.length_c   1.000
_cell.angle_alpha   90.00
_cell.angle_beta   90.00
_cell.angle_gamma   90.00
#
_symmetry.space_group_name_H-M   'P 1'
#
loop_
_entity.id
_entity.type
_entity.pdbx_description
1 polymer ?
#
loop_
_entity_poly.entity_id
_entity_poly.type
_entity_poly.pdbx_seq_one_letter_code
_entity_poly.pdbx_strand_id
1 'polypeptide(L)'
;MDHLVVGPTGVFVIDSKRYRGHLHYSAGPLWHGRRPLDRNLDTLWWEATQVAETLGFGPDLHIYPVLCVHVARLTWLRELLVDGIPVLSGGALCPALHVTRQALSPEQVELVAAHIHASFQPAA
;
A
#
# COMPACT_ATOMS: atom_id res chain seq x y z
N MET A 1 -1.55 -6.45 7.52
CA MET A 1 -1.78 -6.30 6.05
C MET A 1 -3.24 -6.60 5.75
N ASP A 2 -3.94 -5.65 5.18
CA ASP A 2 -5.37 -5.80 4.94
C ASP A 2 -5.69 -6.33 3.55
N HIS A 3 -4.96 -5.85 2.54
CA HIS A 3 -5.26 -6.21 1.16
C HIS A 3 -3.99 -6.40 0.34
N LEU A 4 -4.02 -7.43 -0.51
CA LEU A 4 -3.08 -7.60 -1.60
C LEU A 4 -3.85 -7.42 -2.90
N VAL A 5 -3.39 -6.51 -3.73
CA VAL A 5 -3.99 -6.24 -5.03
C VAL A 5 -2.94 -6.46 -6.11
N VAL A 6 -3.25 -7.28 -7.10
CA VAL A 6 -2.41 -7.46 -8.28
C VAL A 6 -3.13 -6.95 -9.50
N GLY A 7 -2.41 -6.21 -10.32
CA GLY A 7 -2.93 -5.66 -11.55
C GLY A 7 -1.81 -5.35 -12.53
N PRO A 8 -2.15 -4.74 -13.68
CA PRO A 8 -1.16 -4.47 -14.72
C PRO A 8 0.00 -3.59 -14.28
N THR A 9 -0.16 -2.79 -13.23
CA THR A 9 0.87 -1.89 -12.74
C THR A 9 1.76 -2.50 -11.65
N GLY A 10 1.41 -3.68 -11.13
CA GLY A 10 2.20 -4.38 -10.13
C GLY A 10 1.36 -4.98 -9.02
N VAL A 11 2.02 -5.22 -7.89
CA VAL A 11 1.39 -5.73 -6.66
C VAL A 11 1.36 -4.63 -5.62
N PHE A 12 0.21 -4.44 -5.00
CA PHE A 12 0.01 -3.42 -3.97
C PHE A 12 -0.30 -4.08 -2.63
N VAL A 13 0.48 -3.72 -1.62
CA VAL A 13 0.24 -4.11 -0.24
C VAL A 13 -0.43 -2.93 0.44
N ILE A 14 -1.72 -3.05 0.70
CA ILE A 14 -2.54 -1.94 1.16
C ILE A 14 -2.92 -2.15 2.62
N ASP A 15 -2.60 -1.19 3.45
CA ASP A 15 -3.07 -1.11 4.82
C ASP A 15 -4.15 -0.04 4.89
N SER A 16 -5.37 -0.44 5.26
CA SER A 16 -6.51 0.46 5.42
C SER A 16 -6.69 0.77 6.89
N LYS A 17 -6.69 2.05 7.23
CA LYS A 17 -6.87 2.53 8.60
C LYS A 17 -8.01 3.53 8.67
N ARG A 18 -8.82 3.39 9.71
CA ARG A 18 -9.84 4.37 10.04
C ARG A 18 -9.35 5.17 11.24
N TYR A 19 -9.12 6.46 11.02
CA TYR A 19 -8.69 7.37 12.06
C TYR A 19 -9.75 8.40 12.34
N ARG A 20 -9.97 8.71 13.61
CA ARG A 20 -10.78 9.85 14.01
C ARG A 20 -9.89 11.09 14.14
N GLY A 21 -10.43 12.26 13.80
CA GLY A 21 -9.72 13.52 13.93
C GLY A 21 -8.82 13.81 12.75
N HIS A 22 -7.62 14.31 13.02
CA HIS A 22 -6.72 14.83 12.01
C HIS A 22 -5.51 13.94 11.79
N LEU A 23 -5.14 13.78 10.52
CA LEU A 23 -3.81 13.37 10.14
C LEU A 23 -3.09 14.60 9.59
N HIS A 24 -1.85 14.82 10.01
CA HIS A 24 -1.04 15.89 9.48
C HIS A 24 0.41 15.45 9.28
N TYR A 25 1.05 16.08 8.31
CA TYR A 25 2.46 15.88 8.01
C TYR A 25 3.23 17.11 8.46
N SER A 26 4.22 16.92 9.30
CA SER A 26 5.03 18.03 9.82
C SER A 26 6.45 17.58 10.05
N ALA A 27 7.40 18.29 9.42
CA ALA A 27 8.85 18.09 9.62
C ALA A 27 9.32 16.64 9.36
N GLY A 28 8.70 15.96 8.43
CA GLY A 28 9.05 14.59 8.04
C GLY A 28 8.09 13.52 8.56
N PRO A 29 7.69 13.48 9.84
CA PRO A 29 6.74 12.49 10.32
C PRO A 29 5.29 12.77 9.91
N LEU A 30 4.54 11.68 9.78
CA LEU A 30 3.09 11.72 9.70
C LEU A 30 2.52 11.52 11.10
N TRP A 31 1.56 12.34 11.48
CA TRP A 31 0.99 12.36 12.82
C TRP A 31 -0.52 12.11 12.79
N HIS A 32 -0.99 11.29 13.72
CA HIS A 32 -2.40 11.20 14.08
C HIS A 32 -2.58 11.89 15.44
N GLY A 33 -3.00 13.14 15.44
CA GLY A 33 -3.00 13.96 16.64
C GLY A 33 -1.58 14.13 17.17
N ARG A 34 -1.32 13.62 18.37
CA ARG A 34 0.02 13.64 19.01
C ARG A 34 0.83 12.37 18.78
N ARG A 35 0.25 11.41 18.04
CA ARG A 35 0.85 10.10 17.84
C ARG A 35 1.55 10.02 16.50
N PRO A 36 2.86 9.76 16.46
CA PRO A 36 3.55 9.54 15.19
C PRO A 36 3.18 8.18 14.60
N LEU A 37 3.11 8.09 13.28
CA LEU A 37 2.76 6.87 12.58
C LEU A 37 3.96 6.12 12.00
N ASP A 38 5.17 6.42 12.46
CA ASP A 38 6.39 5.82 11.94
C ASP A 38 6.38 4.30 12.01
N ARG A 39 5.91 3.73 13.12
CA ARG A 39 5.81 2.28 13.28
C ARG A 39 4.85 1.64 12.28
N ASN A 40 3.75 2.32 11.99
CA ASN A 40 2.77 1.82 11.01
C ASN A 40 3.38 1.76 9.62
N LEU A 41 4.15 2.77 9.25
CA LEU A 41 4.83 2.81 7.95
C LEU A 41 5.96 1.79 7.87
N ASP A 42 6.75 1.64 8.93
CA ASP A 42 7.80 0.62 8.99
C ASP A 42 7.23 -0.79 8.86
N THR A 43 6.12 -1.07 9.55
CA THR A 43 5.44 -2.35 9.46
C THR A 43 4.94 -2.61 8.04
N LEU A 44 4.43 -1.60 7.37
CA LEU A 44 3.93 -1.73 6.01
C LEU A 44 5.08 -2.01 5.02
N TRP A 45 6.23 -1.36 5.18
CA TRP A 45 7.43 -1.68 4.41
C TRP A 45 7.89 -3.11 4.65
N TRP A 46 7.88 -3.55 5.90
CA TRP A 46 8.24 -4.92 6.25
C TRP A 46 7.29 -5.94 5.59
N GLU A 47 5.99 -5.68 5.64
CA GLU A 47 5.00 -6.53 4.99
C GLU A 47 5.21 -6.60 3.48
N ALA A 48 5.49 -5.48 2.83
CA ALA A 48 5.79 -5.45 1.41
C ALA A 48 7.03 -6.29 1.07
N THR A 49 8.06 -6.21 1.91
CA THR A 49 9.27 -7.02 1.77
C THR A 49 8.97 -8.51 1.91
N GLN A 50 8.14 -8.88 2.88
CA GLN A 50 7.73 -10.27 3.09
C GLN A 50 6.94 -10.81 1.89
N VAL A 51 6.08 -10.00 1.31
CA VAL A 51 5.35 -10.38 0.11
C VAL A 51 6.31 -10.62 -1.05
N ALA A 52 7.27 -9.71 -1.25
CA ALA A 52 8.27 -9.85 -2.31
C ALA A 52 9.07 -11.15 -2.18
N GLU A 53 9.54 -11.44 -0.97
CA GLU A 53 10.31 -12.67 -0.70
C GLU A 53 9.48 -13.92 -0.90
N THR A 54 8.24 -13.93 -0.40
CA THR A 54 7.34 -15.08 -0.51
C THR A 54 6.99 -15.39 -1.96
N LEU A 55 6.75 -14.36 -2.77
CA LEU A 55 6.43 -14.55 -4.19
C LEU A 55 7.64 -14.98 -5.00
N GLY A 56 8.83 -14.49 -4.68
CA GLY A 56 10.07 -14.95 -5.30
C GLY A 56 10.24 -14.62 -6.78
N PHE A 57 9.56 -13.61 -7.30
CA PHE A 57 9.68 -13.21 -8.71
C PHE A 57 10.90 -12.34 -9.01
N GLY A 58 11.66 -11.98 -7.98
CA GLY A 58 12.85 -11.15 -8.14
C GLY A 58 12.55 -9.66 -8.33
N PRO A 59 13.56 -8.87 -8.75
CA PRO A 59 13.45 -7.42 -8.79
C PRO A 59 12.53 -6.87 -9.88
N ASP A 60 12.13 -7.70 -10.85
CA ASP A 60 11.26 -7.27 -11.94
C ASP A 60 9.79 -7.11 -11.51
N LEU A 61 9.42 -7.70 -10.38
CA LEU A 61 8.08 -7.54 -9.84
C LEU A 61 8.05 -6.35 -8.89
N HIS A 62 7.30 -5.33 -9.27
CA HIS A 62 7.12 -4.14 -8.45
C HIS A 62 6.07 -4.38 -7.36
N ILE A 63 6.46 -4.17 -6.11
CA ILE A 63 5.58 -4.30 -4.96
C ILE A 63 5.54 -2.97 -4.22
N TYR A 64 4.35 -2.41 -4.10
CA TYR A 64 4.12 -1.07 -3.58
C TYR A 64 3.35 -1.11 -2.27
N PRO A 65 3.92 -0.64 -1.16
CA PRO A 65 3.14 -0.40 0.04
C PRO A 65 2.28 0.85 -0.13
N VAL A 66 1.05 0.81 0.35
CA VAL A 66 0.11 1.95 0.30
C VAL A 66 -0.63 2.04 1.62
N LEU A 67 -0.67 3.22 2.21
CA LEU A 67 -1.52 3.50 3.37
C LEU A 67 -2.79 4.21 2.91
N CYS A 68 -3.92 3.56 3.07
CA CYS A 68 -5.22 4.10 2.74
C CYS A 68 -5.92 4.52 4.03
N VAL A 69 -6.29 5.80 4.15
CA VAL A 69 -6.91 6.34 5.36
C VAL A 69 -8.36 6.71 5.10
N HIS A 70 -9.22 6.37 6.07
CA HIS A 70 -10.65 6.62 5.99
C HIS A 70 -11.10 7.54 7.13
N VAL A 71 -12.03 8.44 6.83
CA VAL A 71 -12.73 9.28 7.80
C VAL A 71 -11.86 10.35 8.47
N ALA A 72 -10.55 10.35 8.26
CA ALA A 72 -9.67 11.34 8.83
C ALA A 72 -9.75 12.67 8.07
N ARG A 73 -9.52 13.77 8.77
CA ARG A 73 -9.25 15.06 8.13
C ARG A 73 -7.78 15.09 7.76
N LEU A 74 -7.53 15.38 6.49
CA LEU A 74 -6.17 15.44 5.95
C LEU A 74 -5.75 16.91 5.82
N THR A 75 -4.50 17.20 6.14
CA THR A 75 -3.93 18.55 5.96
C THR A 75 -3.38 18.77 4.56
N TRP A 76 -3.52 17.78 3.69
CA TRP A 76 -3.09 17.87 2.28
C TRP A 76 -4.25 17.51 1.35
N LEU A 77 -4.21 18.05 0.14
CA LEU A 77 -5.29 17.86 -0.85
C LEU A 77 -4.97 16.79 -1.90
N ARG A 78 -3.70 16.41 -1.99
CA ARG A 78 -3.22 15.46 -3.01
C ARG A 78 -2.49 14.32 -2.32
N GLU A 79 -2.06 13.34 -3.13
CA GLU A 79 -1.23 12.25 -2.67
C GLU A 79 0.00 12.78 -1.92
N LEU A 80 0.25 12.23 -0.76
CA LEU A 80 1.42 12.51 0.04
C LEU A 80 2.27 11.26 0.12
N LEU A 81 3.58 11.41 -0.16
CA LEU A 81 4.55 10.34 0.03
C LEU A 81 5.24 10.54 1.38
N VAL A 82 5.18 9.53 2.23
CA VAL A 82 5.89 9.50 3.51
C VAL A 82 6.77 8.27 3.53
N ASP A 83 8.07 8.44 3.61
CA ASP A 83 9.04 7.33 3.50
C ASP A 83 8.83 6.48 2.24
N GLY A 84 8.45 7.11 1.14
CA GLY A 84 8.15 6.45 -0.11
C GLY A 84 6.81 5.74 -0.16
N ILE A 85 5.99 5.83 0.89
CA ILE A 85 4.67 5.22 0.95
C ILE A 85 3.61 6.27 0.60
N PRO A 86 2.78 6.04 -0.44
CA PRO A 86 1.64 6.90 -0.70
C PRO A 86 0.62 6.81 0.44
N VAL A 87 0.21 7.95 0.95
CA VAL A 87 -0.85 8.07 1.96
C VAL A 87 -2.06 8.68 1.29
N LEU A 88 -3.13 7.91 1.12
CA LEU A 88 -4.27 8.25 0.28
C LEU A 88 -5.58 8.16 1.06
N SER A 89 -6.54 9.00 0.70
CA SER A 89 -7.93 8.79 1.12
C SER A 89 -8.55 7.62 0.37
N GLY A 90 -9.60 7.02 0.92
CA GLY A 90 -10.28 5.89 0.27
C GLY A 90 -10.74 6.20 -1.15
N GLY A 91 -11.23 7.42 -1.40
CA GLY A 91 -11.69 7.83 -2.74
C GLY A 91 -10.57 8.01 -3.76
N ALA A 92 -9.32 8.21 -3.31
CA ALA A 92 -8.16 8.39 -4.18
C ALA A 92 -7.44 7.09 -4.50
N LEU A 93 -7.79 5.98 -3.86
CA LEU A 93 -7.05 4.72 -3.97
C LEU A 93 -7.09 4.13 -5.38
N CYS A 94 -8.27 3.89 -5.94
CA CYS A 94 -8.38 3.28 -7.27
C CYS A 94 -7.69 4.09 -8.36
N PRO A 95 -7.91 5.41 -8.47
CA PRO A 95 -7.17 6.22 -9.43
C PRO A 95 -5.65 6.11 -9.26
N ALA A 96 -5.15 6.12 -8.03
CA ALA A 96 -3.72 6.03 -7.76
C ALA A 96 -3.12 4.71 -8.24
N LEU A 97 -3.83 3.59 -8.13
CA LEU A 97 -3.35 2.29 -8.60
C LEU A 97 -3.19 2.23 -10.13
N HIS A 98 -3.87 3.10 -10.86
CA HIS A 98 -3.82 3.14 -12.33
C HIS A 98 -2.84 4.16 -12.90
N VAL A 99 -2.26 5.01 -12.08
CA VAL A 99 -1.34 6.06 -12.52
C VAL A 99 0.03 5.50 -12.89
N THR A 100 0.41 4.39 -12.28
CA THR A 100 1.71 3.76 -12.50
C THR A 100 1.76 3.12 -13.90
N ARG A 101 2.95 3.16 -14.51
CA ARG A 101 3.17 2.53 -15.81
C ARG A 101 2.85 1.04 -15.76
N GLN A 102 2.18 0.53 -16.79
CA GLN A 102 1.90 -0.91 -16.90
C GLN A 102 3.21 -1.70 -16.91
N ALA A 103 3.34 -2.61 -15.96
CA ALA A 103 4.54 -3.44 -15.77
C ALA A 103 4.29 -4.92 -16.02
N LEU A 104 3.04 -5.36 -15.99
CA LEU A 104 2.66 -6.77 -16.09
C LEU A 104 1.70 -6.99 -17.25
N SER A 105 1.92 -8.08 -18.00
CA SER A 105 0.95 -8.56 -18.99
C SER A 105 -0.22 -9.25 -18.29
N PRO A 106 -1.35 -9.47 -18.99
CA PRO A 106 -2.47 -10.23 -18.41
C PRO A 106 -2.07 -11.62 -17.92
N GLU A 107 -1.20 -12.33 -18.64
CA GLU A 107 -0.71 -13.64 -18.23
C GLU A 107 0.13 -13.57 -16.96
N GLN A 108 0.97 -12.54 -16.84
CA GLN A 108 1.77 -12.31 -15.63
C GLN A 108 0.88 -11.96 -14.44
N VAL A 109 -0.17 -11.16 -14.64
CA VAL A 109 -1.14 -10.85 -13.58
C VAL A 109 -1.79 -12.13 -13.07
N GLU A 110 -2.23 -13.01 -13.96
CA GLU A 110 -2.84 -14.30 -13.57
C GLU A 110 -1.83 -15.18 -12.81
N LEU A 111 -0.60 -15.25 -13.28
CA LEU A 111 0.44 -16.04 -12.64
C LEU A 111 0.73 -15.54 -11.23
N VAL A 112 0.89 -14.24 -11.06
CA VAL A 112 1.13 -13.64 -9.75
C VAL A 112 -0.08 -13.82 -8.84
N ALA A 113 -1.30 -13.63 -9.35
CA ALA A 113 -2.53 -13.83 -8.58
C ALA A 113 -2.66 -15.27 -8.08
N ALA A 114 -2.34 -16.26 -8.92
CA ALA A 114 -2.35 -17.66 -8.53
C ALA A 114 -1.32 -17.94 -7.42
N HIS A 115 -0.15 -17.33 -7.52
CA HIS A 115 0.90 -17.47 -6.51
C HIS A 115 0.49 -16.85 -5.16
N ILE A 116 -0.15 -15.69 -5.21
CA ILE A 116 -0.71 -15.04 -4.02
C ILE A 116 -1.76 -15.95 -3.37
N HIS A 117 -2.67 -16.49 -4.16
CA HIS A 117 -3.71 -17.39 -3.66
C HIS A 117 -3.12 -18.63 -2.98
N ALA A 118 -2.07 -19.18 -3.53
CA ALA A 118 -1.40 -20.37 -2.98
C ALA A 118 -0.59 -20.06 -1.70
N SER A 119 0.02 -18.86 -1.64
CA SER A 119 0.96 -18.48 -0.59
C SER A 119 0.33 -17.76 0.60
N PHE A 120 -0.78 -17.05 0.37
CA PHE A 120 -1.45 -16.25 1.40
C PHE A 120 -2.89 -16.73 1.56
N GLN A 121 -3.09 -17.69 2.46
CA GLN A 121 -4.42 -18.20 2.74
C GLN A 121 -5.21 -17.18 3.56
N PRO A 122 -6.51 -16.95 3.23
CA PRO A 122 -7.33 -16.11 4.08
C PRO A 122 -7.47 -16.75 5.46
N ALA A 123 -7.58 -15.90 6.49
CA ALA A 123 -7.85 -16.37 7.85
C ALA A 123 -9.22 -17.09 7.86
N ALA A 124 -9.23 -18.24 8.45
CA ALA A 124 -10.44 -19.04 8.58
C ALA A 124 -11.45 -18.39 9.55
#